data_81be9775b8275653df68350c14d84e0a
#
_entry.id   81be9775b8275653df68350c14d84e0a
#
_cell.length_a   1.000
_cell.length_b   1.000
_cell.length_c   1.000
_cell.angle_alpha   90.00
_cell.angle_beta   90.00
_cell.angle_gamma   90.00
#
_symmetry.space_group_name_H-M   'P 1'
#
loop_
_entity.id
_entity.type
_entity.pdbx_description
1 polymer ?
#
loop_
_entity_poly.entity_id
_entity_poly.type
_entity_poly.pdbx_seq_one_letter_code
_entity_poly.pdbx_strand_id
1 'polypeptide(L)'
;MSPVTKRVLRFVVVVGIVNLFADLTYEGGRGIVGAFLGHLGASGALIGAAAGGGELIGYAVRSLSGAFADRTGRYWITVWVGYAINMLCVPALALAGNWPLAAGLMIGERLGRGIRKPVMSAMLAEAGREIGGGGRVFGFNQMLDQLGATIGPLVVAYAVFHGGYRSGFGVLIVPAILTLATLSIAAIAGRNVVPPHESESAPPVRDWAAFRRYAIGGALMAAGFVDFALIAFRFQRDHVAGVAAISVLFAVAMGVSAVASPILGWLFDRVGKPVIVVAIAIASAAAPLAFLGSGAWATTGVALWGVGIAVEDALLLALVATVIVKRRKAAIFGLYDLIFGVAWFAGSTLAGVLLDRSTVALAIFSTLLQLAAIPFFI
;
A
#
# COMPACT_ATOMS: atom_id res chain seq x y z
N MET A 1 27.29 23.62 -5.90
CA MET A 1 25.93 23.22 -6.29
C MET A 1 25.22 24.44 -6.89
N SER A 2 24.61 24.26 -8.08
CA SER A 2 23.84 25.32 -8.72
C SER A 2 22.60 25.74 -7.88
N PRO A 3 22.06 26.95 -8.05
CA PRO A 3 20.82 27.36 -7.41
C PRO A 3 19.63 26.41 -7.73
N VAL A 4 19.58 25.88 -8.95
CA VAL A 4 18.57 24.90 -9.41
C VAL A 4 18.71 23.61 -8.61
N THR A 5 19.91 23.04 -8.54
CA THR A 5 20.17 21.82 -7.78
C THR A 5 19.77 21.94 -6.32
N LYS A 6 20.05 23.09 -5.67
CA LYS A 6 19.65 23.35 -4.26
C LYS A 6 18.12 23.34 -4.10
N ARG A 7 17.39 23.96 -5.06
CA ARG A 7 15.92 24.01 -5.03
C ARG A 7 15.32 22.61 -5.19
N VAL A 8 15.78 21.84 -6.17
CA VAL A 8 15.31 20.48 -6.42
C VAL A 8 15.59 19.57 -5.22
N LEU A 9 16.78 19.67 -4.63
CA LEU A 9 17.12 18.89 -3.44
C LEU A 9 16.22 19.25 -2.26
N ARG A 10 15.93 20.55 -2.05
CA ARG A 10 14.97 21.00 -1.03
C ARG A 10 13.59 20.42 -1.28
N PHE A 11 13.10 20.42 -2.53
CA PHE A 11 11.82 19.82 -2.89
C PHE A 11 11.81 18.31 -2.54
N VAL A 12 12.82 17.54 -2.94
CA VAL A 12 12.93 16.11 -2.67
C VAL A 12 12.91 15.80 -1.16
N VAL A 13 13.67 16.58 -0.37
CA VAL A 13 13.71 16.40 1.09
C VAL A 13 12.36 16.73 1.74
N VAL A 14 11.72 17.83 1.33
CA VAL A 14 10.42 18.20 1.88
C VAL A 14 9.34 17.21 1.50
N VAL A 15 9.33 16.69 0.26
CA VAL A 15 8.40 15.62 -0.15
C VAL A 15 8.65 14.34 0.65
N GLY A 16 9.90 14.00 0.94
CA GLY A 16 10.20 12.87 1.82
C GLY A 16 9.60 13.04 3.22
N ILE A 17 9.64 14.26 3.79
CA ILE A 17 9.01 14.56 5.08
C ILE A 17 7.48 14.50 4.98
N VAL A 18 6.88 14.97 3.87
CA VAL A 18 5.45 14.82 3.60
C VAL A 18 5.05 13.34 3.60
N ASN A 19 5.83 12.51 2.94
CA ASN A 19 5.58 11.07 2.86
C ASN A 19 5.72 10.40 4.22
N LEU A 20 6.76 10.72 5.00
CA LEU A 20 6.93 10.24 6.37
C LEU A 20 5.68 10.46 7.22
N PHE A 21 5.17 11.69 7.27
CA PHE A 21 3.98 12.00 8.07
C PHE A 21 2.69 11.42 7.48
N ALA A 22 2.61 11.34 6.16
CA ALA A 22 1.46 10.72 5.50
C ALA A 22 1.39 9.22 5.81
N ASP A 23 2.51 8.50 5.71
CA ASP A 23 2.56 7.07 5.98
C ASP A 23 2.37 6.77 7.47
N LEU A 24 2.92 7.62 8.35
CA LEU A 24 2.64 7.58 9.79
C LEU A 24 1.12 7.69 10.06
N THR A 25 0.41 8.52 9.30
CA THR A 25 -1.03 8.71 9.45
C THR A 25 -1.81 7.51 8.95
N TYR A 26 -1.70 7.13 7.68
CA TYR A 26 -2.60 6.14 7.11
C TYR A 26 -2.20 4.70 7.46
N GLU A 27 -0.91 4.37 7.53
CA GLU A 27 -0.47 3.05 7.99
C GLU A 27 -0.70 2.88 9.50
N GLY A 28 -0.60 3.96 10.28
CA GLY A 28 -1.01 3.94 11.68
C GLY A 28 -2.46 3.49 11.87
N GLY A 29 -3.38 4.07 11.10
CA GLY A 29 -4.80 3.70 11.13
C GLY A 29 -5.07 2.30 10.58
N ARG A 30 -4.33 1.87 9.56
CA ARG A 30 -4.50 0.58 8.87
C ARG A 30 -4.36 -0.62 9.79
N GLY A 31 -3.45 -0.53 10.78
CA GLY A 31 -3.21 -1.62 11.74
C GLY A 31 -4.42 -1.98 12.59
N ILE A 32 -5.33 -1.04 12.86
CA ILE A 32 -6.47 -1.26 13.78
C ILE A 32 -7.85 -1.16 13.12
N VAL A 33 -7.94 -0.68 11.86
CA VAL A 33 -9.24 -0.41 11.22
C VAL A 33 -10.11 -1.66 11.07
N GLY A 34 -9.54 -2.81 10.77
CA GLY A 34 -10.29 -4.06 10.66
C GLY A 34 -10.89 -4.51 11.98
N ALA A 35 -10.10 -4.45 13.07
CA ALA A 35 -10.58 -4.73 14.42
C ALA A 35 -11.65 -3.71 14.85
N PHE A 36 -11.51 -2.44 14.47
CA PHE A 36 -12.50 -1.40 14.75
C PHE A 36 -13.81 -1.62 14.01
N LEU A 37 -13.78 -1.98 12.72
CA LEU A 37 -14.97 -2.34 11.95
C LEU A 37 -15.72 -3.52 12.60
N GLY A 38 -14.99 -4.54 13.02
CA GLY A 38 -15.57 -5.68 13.79
C GLY A 38 -16.17 -5.24 15.11
N HIS A 39 -15.52 -4.35 15.86
CA HIS A 39 -16.05 -3.76 17.10
C HIS A 39 -17.37 -2.99 16.86
N LEU A 40 -17.52 -2.36 15.69
CA LEU A 40 -18.76 -1.67 15.27
C LEU A 40 -19.81 -2.63 14.68
N GLY A 41 -19.58 -3.94 14.69
CA GLY A 41 -20.54 -4.96 14.25
C GLY A 41 -20.44 -5.37 12.79
N ALA A 42 -19.36 -5.02 12.07
CA ALA A 42 -19.16 -5.51 10.73
C ALA A 42 -18.74 -6.99 10.73
N SER A 43 -19.28 -7.79 9.81
CA SER A 43 -18.84 -9.17 9.56
C SER A 43 -17.52 -9.21 8.79
N GLY A 44 -16.83 -10.36 8.79
CA GLY A 44 -15.64 -10.56 7.99
C GLY A 44 -15.88 -10.32 6.50
N ALA A 45 -17.05 -10.72 5.98
CA ALA A 45 -17.46 -10.44 4.61
C ALA A 45 -17.50 -8.94 4.29
N LEU A 46 -18.08 -8.13 5.19
CA LEU A 46 -18.16 -6.67 5.04
C LEU A 46 -16.78 -6.01 5.14
N ILE A 47 -15.93 -6.48 6.06
CA ILE A 47 -14.56 -5.98 6.22
C ILE A 47 -13.73 -6.30 4.97
N GLY A 48 -13.81 -7.53 4.47
CA GLY A 48 -13.11 -7.95 3.25
C GLY A 48 -13.58 -7.17 2.03
N ALA A 49 -14.89 -6.95 1.87
CA ALA A 49 -15.45 -6.14 0.79
C ALA A 49 -15.03 -4.66 0.89
N ALA A 50 -15.02 -4.07 2.09
CA ALA A 50 -14.59 -2.69 2.28
C ALA A 50 -13.07 -2.52 2.02
N ALA A 51 -12.23 -3.43 2.52
CA ALA A 51 -10.80 -3.42 2.31
C ALA A 51 -10.45 -3.60 0.81
N GLY A 52 -10.96 -4.67 0.20
CA GLY A 52 -10.73 -4.95 -1.21
C GLY A 52 -11.35 -3.91 -2.14
N GLY A 53 -12.57 -3.43 -1.84
CA GLY A 53 -13.24 -2.37 -2.61
C GLY A 53 -12.48 -1.06 -2.55
N GLY A 54 -11.92 -0.72 -1.39
CA GLY A 54 -11.05 0.44 -1.23
C GLY A 54 -9.80 0.33 -2.10
N GLU A 55 -9.11 -0.82 -2.10
CA GLU A 55 -7.92 -1.04 -2.95
C GLU A 55 -8.30 -0.98 -4.44
N LEU A 56 -9.39 -1.60 -4.86
CA LEU A 56 -9.87 -1.51 -6.24
C LEU A 56 -10.10 -0.06 -6.68
N ILE A 57 -10.78 0.75 -5.84
CA ILE A 57 -11.01 2.17 -6.11
C ILE A 57 -9.67 2.91 -6.17
N GLY A 58 -8.76 2.64 -5.24
CA GLY A 58 -7.42 3.22 -5.22
C GLY A 58 -6.65 2.94 -6.50
N TYR A 59 -6.64 1.69 -6.96
CA TYR A 59 -5.96 1.30 -8.22
C TYR A 59 -6.63 1.91 -9.46
N ALA A 60 -7.97 1.88 -9.55
CA ALA A 60 -8.70 2.45 -10.68
C ALA A 60 -8.47 3.96 -10.82
N VAL A 61 -8.45 4.68 -9.71
CA VAL A 61 -8.31 6.15 -9.71
C VAL A 61 -6.87 6.58 -10.04
N ARG A 62 -5.84 5.76 -9.80
CA ARG A 62 -4.44 6.11 -10.13
C ARG A 62 -4.26 6.52 -11.59
N SER A 63 -4.79 5.71 -12.51
CA SER A 63 -4.68 6.02 -13.95
C SER A 63 -5.45 7.29 -14.34
N LEU A 64 -6.63 7.49 -13.74
CA LEU A 64 -7.45 8.66 -14.02
C LEU A 64 -6.84 9.96 -13.50
N SER A 65 -6.30 9.94 -12.28
CA SER A 65 -5.68 11.12 -11.65
C SER A 65 -4.40 11.55 -12.35
N GLY A 66 -3.55 10.61 -12.75
CA GLY A 66 -2.36 10.88 -13.56
C GLY A 66 -2.74 11.51 -14.90
N ALA A 67 -3.65 10.89 -15.65
CA ALA A 67 -4.12 11.41 -16.92
C ALA A 67 -4.80 12.80 -16.79
N PHE A 68 -5.53 13.05 -15.72
CA PHE A 68 -6.11 14.36 -15.44
C PHE A 68 -5.02 15.41 -15.20
N ALA A 69 -4.03 15.12 -14.36
CA ALA A 69 -2.93 16.02 -14.07
C ALA A 69 -2.13 16.35 -15.33
N ASP A 70 -1.82 15.34 -16.16
CA ASP A 70 -1.09 15.50 -17.41
C ASP A 70 -1.86 16.36 -18.42
N ARG A 71 -3.14 16.09 -18.62
CA ARG A 71 -3.98 16.83 -19.58
C ARG A 71 -4.24 18.28 -19.17
N THR A 72 -4.36 18.55 -17.88
CA THR A 72 -4.75 19.87 -17.35
C THR A 72 -3.57 20.70 -16.86
N GLY A 73 -2.38 20.10 -16.67
CA GLY A 73 -1.23 20.72 -16.03
C GLY A 73 -1.43 21.00 -14.52
N ARG A 74 -2.54 20.52 -13.93
CA ARG A 74 -2.93 20.85 -12.55
C ARG A 74 -2.37 19.85 -11.54
N TYR A 75 -1.07 19.58 -11.57
CA TYR A 75 -0.41 18.60 -10.70
C TYR A 75 -0.63 18.91 -9.21
N TRP A 76 -0.37 20.13 -8.78
CA TRP A 76 -0.49 20.52 -7.38
C TRP A 76 -1.92 20.47 -6.85
N ILE A 77 -2.91 20.83 -7.65
CA ILE A 77 -4.33 20.72 -7.25
C ILE A 77 -4.69 19.25 -7.01
N THR A 78 -4.30 18.37 -7.93
CA THR A 78 -4.54 16.92 -7.80
C THR A 78 -3.87 16.35 -6.56
N VAL A 79 -2.62 16.73 -6.31
CA VAL A 79 -1.87 16.33 -5.11
C VAL A 79 -2.57 16.80 -3.84
N TRP A 80 -2.98 18.08 -3.77
CA TRP A 80 -3.67 18.65 -2.61
C TRP A 80 -4.99 17.95 -2.30
N VAL A 81 -5.83 17.74 -3.31
CA VAL A 81 -7.12 17.03 -3.15
C VAL A 81 -6.87 15.62 -2.62
N GLY A 82 -5.91 14.89 -3.21
CA GLY A 82 -5.58 13.55 -2.77
C GLY A 82 -5.08 13.49 -1.34
N TYR A 83 -4.15 14.38 -0.94
CA TYR A 83 -3.66 14.43 0.44
C TYR A 83 -4.74 14.87 1.42
N ALA A 84 -5.57 15.86 1.09
CA ALA A 84 -6.65 16.31 1.97
C ALA A 84 -7.62 15.18 2.29
N ILE A 85 -8.09 14.45 1.26
CA ILE A 85 -8.99 13.31 1.46
C ILE A 85 -8.28 12.23 2.29
N ASN A 86 -7.08 11.82 1.89
CA ASN A 86 -6.34 10.75 2.56
C ASN A 86 -6.06 11.08 4.03
N MET A 87 -5.58 12.30 4.33
CA MET A 87 -5.19 12.71 5.68
C MET A 87 -6.37 13.00 6.60
N LEU A 88 -7.51 13.44 6.08
CA LEU A 88 -8.67 13.73 6.90
C LEU A 88 -9.52 12.50 7.19
N CYS A 89 -9.62 11.56 6.25
CA CYS A 89 -10.41 10.34 6.45
C CYS A 89 -9.90 9.47 7.60
N VAL A 90 -8.58 9.38 7.80
CA VAL A 90 -8.01 8.49 8.82
C VAL A 90 -8.32 8.96 10.24
N PRO A 91 -7.99 10.20 10.67
CA PRO A 91 -8.36 10.65 12.01
C PRO A 91 -9.87 10.80 12.19
N ALA A 92 -10.65 11.02 11.11
CA ALA A 92 -12.12 11.06 11.18
C ALA A 92 -12.73 9.71 11.60
N LEU A 93 -12.02 8.60 11.48
CA LEU A 93 -12.43 7.30 12.03
C LEU A 93 -12.67 7.36 13.55
N ALA A 94 -12.00 8.27 14.28
CA ALA A 94 -12.26 8.51 15.70
C ALA A 94 -13.72 8.93 15.99
N LEU A 95 -14.40 9.52 15.01
CA LEU A 95 -15.78 10.01 15.10
C LEU A 95 -16.81 8.99 14.56
N ALA A 96 -16.36 7.89 13.97
CA ALA A 96 -17.24 6.90 13.39
C ALA A 96 -17.96 6.11 14.50
N GLY A 97 -19.29 6.24 14.54
CA GLY A 97 -20.16 5.53 15.50
C GLY A 97 -20.79 4.24 14.95
N ASN A 98 -20.59 3.93 13.68
CA ASN A 98 -21.14 2.75 13.02
C ASN A 98 -20.16 2.27 11.92
N TRP A 99 -20.28 0.99 11.54
CA TRP A 99 -19.40 0.39 10.55
C TRP A 99 -19.57 0.96 9.13
N PRO A 100 -20.74 1.38 8.61
CA PRO A 100 -20.83 1.94 7.27
C PRO A 100 -20.05 3.24 7.12
N LEU A 101 -20.10 4.12 8.14
CA LEU A 101 -19.31 5.36 8.13
C LEU A 101 -17.81 5.05 8.19
N ALA A 102 -17.40 4.11 9.07
CA ALA A 102 -16.01 3.71 9.17
C ALA A 102 -15.49 3.08 7.86
N ALA A 103 -16.28 2.22 7.21
CA ALA A 103 -15.94 1.65 5.90
C ALA A 103 -15.86 2.73 4.81
N GLY A 104 -16.80 3.68 4.80
CA GLY A 104 -16.76 4.82 3.87
C GLY A 104 -15.50 5.67 4.03
N LEU A 105 -15.08 5.96 5.27
CA LEU A 105 -13.83 6.68 5.56
C LEU A 105 -12.58 5.88 5.14
N MET A 106 -12.58 4.57 5.36
CA MET A 106 -11.52 3.67 4.89
C MET A 106 -11.40 3.69 3.36
N ILE A 107 -12.52 3.62 2.64
CA ILE A 107 -12.54 3.72 1.18
C ILE A 107 -12.08 5.12 0.73
N GLY A 108 -12.53 6.18 1.40
CA GLY A 108 -12.11 7.56 1.16
C GLY A 108 -10.59 7.75 1.32
N GLU A 109 -10.00 7.13 2.33
CA GLU A 109 -8.54 7.10 2.51
C GLU A 109 -7.83 6.51 1.28
N ARG A 110 -8.29 5.34 0.78
CA ARG A 110 -7.74 4.68 -0.41
C ARG A 110 -7.90 5.52 -1.67
N LEU A 111 -9.07 6.14 -1.84
CA LEU A 111 -9.35 7.08 -2.93
C LEU A 111 -8.35 8.24 -2.92
N GLY A 112 -8.15 8.91 -1.78
CA GLY A 112 -7.20 10.01 -1.63
C GLY A 112 -5.78 9.58 -1.98
N ARG A 113 -5.33 8.40 -1.52
CA ARG A 113 -4.04 7.81 -1.84
C ARG A 113 -3.91 7.52 -3.35
N GLY A 114 -4.95 6.98 -3.98
CA GLY A 114 -5.00 6.74 -5.42
C GLY A 114 -4.86 8.02 -6.24
N ILE A 115 -5.46 9.13 -5.78
CA ILE A 115 -5.36 10.43 -6.45
C ILE A 115 -3.94 11.02 -6.36
N ARG A 116 -3.31 11.02 -5.18
CA ARG A 116 -2.04 11.73 -4.94
C ARG A 116 -0.80 10.98 -5.45
N LYS A 117 -0.78 9.64 -5.29
CA LYS A 117 0.45 8.84 -5.44
C LYS A 117 1.07 8.92 -6.84
N PRO A 118 0.34 8.73 -7.97
CA PRO A 118 0.94 8.78 -9.30
C PRO A 118 1.47 10.16 -9.65
N VAL A 119 0.76 11.20 -9.27
CA VAL A 119 1.14 12.60 -9.58
C VAL A 119 2.39 13.00 -8.82
N MET A 120 2.48 12.68 -7.53
CA MET A 120 3.67 12.95 -6.73
C MET A 120 4.88 12.15 -7.22
N SER A 121 4.67 10.88 -7.59
CA SER A 121 5.74 10.03 -8.15
C SER A 121 6.28 10.60 -9.48
N ALA A 122 5.41 11.13 -10.34
CA ALA A 122 5.83 11.78 -11.58
C ALA A 122 6.68 13.04 -11.31
N MET A 123 6.29 13.86 -10.33
CA MET A 123 7.06 15.05 -9.93
C MET A 123 8.41 14.67 -9.30
N LEU A 124 8.47 13.61 -8.49
CA LEU A 124 9.74 13.09 -7.95
C LEU A 124 10.65 12.52 -9.04
N ALA A 125 10.08 11.86 -10.06
CA ALA A 125 10.84 11.36 -11.21
C ALA A 125 11.49 12.51 -11.98
N GLU A 126 10.76 13.62 -12.18
CA GLU A 126 11.29 14.82 -12.82
C GLU A 126 12.42 15.44 -12.00
N ALA A 127 12.20 15.63 -10.71
CA ALA A 127 13.23 16.11 -9.80
C ALA A 127 14.50 15.22 -9.85
N GLY A 128 14.32 13.90 -9.90
CA GLY A 128 15.43 12.94 -10.05
C GLY A 128 16.18 13.09 -11.38
N ARG A 129 15.49 13.40 -12.48
CA ARG A 129 16.10 13.68 -13.79
C ARG A 129 16.96 14.94 -13.75
N GLU A 130 16.44 16.03 -13.17
CA GLU A 130 17.14 17.32 -13.08
C GLU A 130 18.47 17.23 -12.29
N ILE A 131 18.57 16.37 -11.30
CA ILE A 131 19.80 16.20 -10.49
C ILE A 131 20.64 14.98 -10.89
N GLY A 132 20.24 14.24 -11.93
CA GLY A 132 20.97 13.06 -12.40
C GLY A 132 21.00 11.89 -11.41
N GLY A 133 20.00 11.78 -10.52
CA GLY A 133 19.98 10.80 -9.43
C GLY A 133 18.62 10.21 -9.11
N GLY A 134 17.82 9.80 -10.10
CA GLY A 134 16.47 9.27 -9.90
C GLY A 134 16.37 8.16 -8.87
N GLY A 135 17.25 7.17 -8.92
CA GLY A 135 17.27 6.07 -7.95
C GLY A 135 17.52 6.54 -6.50
N ARG A 136 18.40 7.55 -6.31
CA ARG A 136 18.65 8.13 -4.99
C ARG A 136 17.44 8.89 -4.44
N VAL A 137 16.74 9.63 -5.31
CA VAL A 137 15.52 10.37 -4.94
C VAL A 137 14.43 9.41 -4.50
N PHE A 138 14.13 8.38 -5.29
CA PHE A 138 13.13 7.38 -4.92
C PHE A 138 13.55 6.57 -3.68
N GLY A 139 14.81 6.15 -3.58
CA GLY A 139 15.32 5.42 -2.42
C GLY A 139 15.23 6.22 -1.12
N PHE A 140 15.55 7.52 -1.15
CA PHE A 140 15.41 8.40 0.01
C PHE A 140 13.94 8.56 0.42
N ASN A 141 13.03 8.78 -0.53
CA ASN A 141 11.60 8.89 -0.22
C ASN A 141 11.04 7.56 0.31
N GLN A 142 11.40 6.43 -0.30
CA GLN A 142 10.97 5.10 0.17
C GLN A 142 11.45 4.80 1.60
N MET A 143 12.66 5.23 1.96
CA MET A 143 13.15 5.09 3.33
C MET A 143 12.27 5.87 4.32
N LEU A 144 11.86 7.08 3.99
CA LEU A 144 11.00 7.89 4.85
C LEU A 144 9.56 7.35 4.90
N ASP A 145 9.03 6.83 3.79
CA ASP A 145 7.76 6.11 3.75
C ASP A 145 7.76 4.94 4.74
N GLN A 146 8.79 4.08 4.69
CA GLN A 146 8.90 2.91 5.56
C GLN A 146 9.09 3.27 7.04
N LEU A 147 9.80 4.35 7.34
CA LEU A 147 9.90 4.88 8.70
C LEU A 147 8.52 5.31 9.22
N GLY A 148 7.75 6.03 8.41
CA GLY A 148 6.37 6.42 8.74
C GLY A 148 5.48 5.22 8.97
N ALA A 149 5.51 4.25 8.04
CA ALA A 149 4.71 3.02 8.09
C ALA A 149 5.03 2.14 9.31
N THR A 150 6.26 2.21 9.83
CA THR A 150 6.67 1.46 11.03
C THR A 150 6.34 2.21 12.32
N ILE A 151 6.60 3.52 12.37
CA ILE A 151 6.39 4.33 13.57
C ILE A 151 4.90 4.59 13.83
N GLY A 152 4.10 4.80 12.77
CA GLY A 152 2.67 5.12 12.88
C GLY A 152 1.90 4.13 13.72
N PRO A 153 1.94 2.82 13.43
CA PRO A 153 1.26 1.81 14.23
C PRO A 153 1.74 1.75 15.69
N LEU A 154 3.02 2.08 15.99
CA LEU A 154 3.54 2.12 17.36
C LEU A 154 2.93 3.30 18.14
N VAL A 155 2.81 4.47 17.51
CA VAL A 155 2.13 5.64 18.09
C VAL A 155 0.66 5.31 18.36
N VAL A 156 -0.01 4.66 17.40
CA VAL A 156 -1.40 4.21 17.56
C VAL A 156 -1.53 3.17 18.66
N ALA A 157 -0.61 2.19 18.77
CA ALA A 157 -0.62 1.20 19.83
C ALA A 157 -0.59 1.86 21.21
N TYR A 158 0.28 2.85 21.40
CA TYR A 158 0.36 3.62 22.64
C TYR A 158 -0.95 4.36 22.94
N ALA A 159 -1.50 5.06 21.95
CA ALA A 159 -2.75 5.83 22.11
C ALA A 159 -3.97 4.92 22.39
N VAL A 160 -4.06 3.77 21.70
CA VAL A 160 -5.11 2.76 21.91
C VAL A 160 -5.04 2.18 23.32
N PHE A 161 -3.83 1.89 23.80
CA PHE A 161 -3.63 1.32 25.15
C PHE A 161 -4.19 2.24 26.24
N HIS A 162 -4.12 3.56 26.07
CA HIS A 162 -4.57 4.53 27.08
C HIS A 162 -6.02 5.00 26.88
N GLY A 163 -6.56 4.97 25.66
CA GLY A 163 -7.88 5.56 25.39
C GLY A 163 -8.72 4.88 24.30
N GLY A 164 -8.39 3.63 23.96
CA GLY A 164 -9.13 2.84 23.00
C GLY A 164 -9.06 3.35 21.55
N TYR A 165 -9.96 2.87 20.71
CA TYR A 165 -9.98 3.18 19.26
C TYR A 165 -10.04 4.67 18.95
N ARG A 166 -10.85 5.45 19.70
CA ARG A 166 -10.98 6.90 19.47
C ARG A 166 -9.67 7.64 19.66
N SER A 167 -8.91 7.29 20.72
CA SER A 167 -7.58 7.86 20.94
C SER A 167 -6.60 7.39 19.87
N GLY A 168 -6.66 6.13 19.44
CA GLY A 168 -5.80 5.58 18.39
C GLY A 168 -5.94 6.27 17.06
N PHE A 169 -7.18 6.53 16.60
CA PHE A 169 -7.41 7.30 15.38
C PHE A 169 -7.21 8.81 15.62
N GLY A 170 -7.62 9.33 16.77
CA GLY A 170 -7.54 10.75 17.10
C GLY A 170 -6.10 11.28 17.13
N VAL A 171 -5.13 10.52 17.64
CA VAL A 171 -3.72 10.94 17.67
C VAL A 171 -3.14 11.19 16.27
N LEU A 172 -3.70 10.52 15.25
CA LEU A 172 -3.28 10.66 13.86
C LEU A 172 -3.64 12.02 13.24
N ILE A 173 -4.45 12.85 13.90
CA ILE A 173 -4.67 14.25 13.47
C ILE A 173 -3.38 15.05 13.46
N VAL A 174 -2.45 14.77 14.38
CA VAL A 174 -1.18 15.49 14.48
C VAL A 174 -0.31 15.28 13.23
N PRO A 175 0.05 14.04 12.86
CA PRO A 175 0.83 13.82 11.64
C PRO A 175 0.03 14.18 10.36
N ALA A 176 -1.31 14.08 10.36
CA ALA A 176 -2.13 14.53 9.24
C ALA A 176 -1.99 16.06 9.00
N ILE A 177 -2.06 16.86 10.06
CA ILE A 177 -1.83 18.32 9.97
C ILE A 177 -0.39 18.62 9.55
N LEU A 178 0.60 17.91 10.10
CA LEU A 178 2.01 18.06 9.71
C LEU A 178 2.23 17.70 8.24
N THR A 179 1.53 16.69 7.73
CA THR A 179 1.55 16.34 6.29
C THR A 179 1.05 17.52 5.44
N LEU A 180 -0.11 18.10 5.76
CA LEU A 180 -0.68 19.20 5.00
C LEU A 180 0.16 20.50 5.13
N ALA A 181 0.72 20.75 6.29
CA ALA A 181 1.62 21.88 6.50
C ALA A 181 2.93 21.74 5.71
N THR A 182 3.56 20.56 5.75
CA THR A 182 4.80 20.30 4.98
C THR A 182 4.52 20.22 3.49
N LEU A 183 3.33 19.78 3.06
CA LEU A 183 2.89 19.82 1.67
C LEU A 183 2.83 21.25 1.13
N SER A 184 2.42 22.24 1.94
CA SER A 184 2.45 23.66 1.57
C SER A 184 3.87 24.12 1.25
N ILE A 185 4.85 23.69 2.06
CA ILE A 185 6.26 23.99 1.84
C ILE A 185 6.78 23.30 0.58
N ALA A 186 6.38 22.02 0.36
CA ALA A 186 6.72 21.27 -0.86
C ALA A 186 6.18 21.96 -2.12
N ALA A 187 4.94 22.49 -2.08
CA ALA A 187 4.33 23.20 -3.19
C ALA A 187 5.09 24.47 -3.56
N ILE A 188 5.59 25.22 -2.56
CA ILE A 188 6.42 26.39 -2.80
C ILE A 188 7.79 26.00 -3.38
N ALA A 189 8.44 24.96 -2.82
CA ALA A 189 9.74 24.51 -3.27
C ALA A 189 9.70 23.88 -4.68
N GLY A 190 8.61 23.13 -4.98
CA GLY A 190 8.41 22.38 -6.24
C GLY A 190 7.57 23.08 -7.29
N ARG A 191 7.32 24.40 -7.17
CA ARG A 191 6.43 25.15 -8.07
C ARG A 191 6.78 25.00 -9.54
N ASN A 192 8.05 24.82 -9.87
CA ASN A 192 8.56 24.69 -11.22
C ASN A 192 8.94 23.23 -11.59
N VAL A 193 8.74 22.28 -10.69
CA VAL A 193 8.97 20.85 -10.95
C VAL A 193 7.68 20.26 -11.51
N VAL A 194 7.56 20.32 -12.85
CA VAL A 194 6.41 19.80 -13.59
C VAL A 194 6.93 18.82 -14.62
N PRO A 195 6.39 17.58 -14.67
CA PRO A 195 6.78 16.60 -15.68
C PRO A 195 6.51 17.14 -17.09
N PRO A 196 7.41 16.91 -18.06
CA PRO A 196 7.16 17.29 -19.44
C PRO A 196 6.02 16.46 -20.04
N HIS A 197 5.23 17.08 -20.91
CA HIS A 197 4.21 16.40 -21.71
C HIS A 197 4.89 15.46 -22.70
N GLU A 198 4.82 14.14 -22.49
CA GLU A 198 5.38 13.17 -23.43
C GLU A 198 4.34 12.79 -24.51
N SER A 199 4.61 13.12 -25.76
CA SER A 199 3.84 12.69 -26.94
C SER A 199 4.18 11.23 -27.28
N GLU A 200 3.17 10.36 -27.39
CA GLU A 200 3.32 8.91 -27.46
C GLU A 200 3.18 8.35 -28.89
N SER A 201 4.19 7.60 -29.37
CA SER A 201 4.14 6.91 -30.68
C SER A 201 4.79 5.51 -30.74
N ALA A 202 5.00 4.82 -29.61
CA ALA A 202 5.60 3.48 -29.59
C ALA A 202 4.63 2.39 -29.08
N PRO A 203 4.74 1.09 -29.53
CA PRO A 203 3.93 0.01 -28.99
C PRO A 203 4.16 -0.13 -27.48
N PRO A 204 3.09 -0.38 -26.69
CA PRO A 204 3.14 -0.27 -25.22
C PRO A 204 3.84 -1.44 -24.52
N VAL A 205 3.84 -2.63 -25.11
CA VAL A 205 4.36 -3.86 -24.52
C VAL A 205 5.27 -4.59 -25.49
N ARG A 206 6.42 -5.02 -25.00
CA ARG A 206 7.40 -5.78 -25.77
C ARG A 206 6.98 -7.22 -25.99
N ASP A 207 6.36 -7.83 -24.98
CA ASP A 207 5.89 -9.21 -25.01
C ASP A 207 4.52 -9.34 -24.28
N TRP A 208 3.45 -9.39 -25.07
CA TRP A 208 2.08 -9.51 -24.55
C TRP A 208 1.79 -10.88 -23.93
N ALA A 209 2.46 -11.94 -24.37
CA ALA A 209 2.28 -13.27 -23.80
C ALA A 209 2.86 -13.32 -22.39
N ALA A 210 4.08 -12.81 -22.22
CA ALA A 210 4.69 -12.66 -20.90
C ALA A 210 3.91 -11.73 -19.99
N PHE A 211 3.42 -10.57 -20.50
CA PHE A 211 2.59 -9.65 -19.73
C PHE A 211 1.32 -10.33 -19.22
N ARG A 212 0.57 -11.04 -20.09
CA ARG A 212 -0.64 -11.75 -19.66
C ARG A 212 -0.34 -12.80 -18.59
N ARG A 213 0.74 -13.55 -18.77
CA ARG A 213 1.19 -14.55 -17.80
C ARG A 213 1.47 -13.93 -16.45
N TYR A 214 2.23 -12.85 -16.40
CA TYR A 214 2.55 -12.15 -15.14
C TYR A 214 1.32 -11.46 -14.54
N ALA A 215 0.40 -10.95 -15.35
CA ALA A 215 -0.85 -10.37 -14.87
C ALA A 215 -1.77 -11.43 -14.24
N ILE A 216 -1.85 -12.64 -14.81
CA ILE A 216 -2.60 -13.76 -14.23
C ILE A 216 -1.94 -14.20 -12.90
N GLY A 217 -0.62 -14.36 -12.88
CA GLY A 217 0.11 -14.70 -11.64
C GLY A 217 -0.09 -13.64 -10.55
N GLY A 218 0.03 -12.36 -10.91
CA GLY A 218 -0.24 -11.23 -9.99
C GLY A 218 -1.68 -11.21 -9.50
N ALA A 219 -2.66 -11.49 -10.36
CA ALA A 219 -4.07 -11.59 -9.98
C ALA A 219 -4.35 -12.73 -8.99
N LEU A 220 -3.74 -13.91 -9.21
CA LEU A 220 -3.85 -15.04 -8.28
C LEU A 220 -3.19 -14.72 -6.93
N MET A 221 -2.01 -14.08 -6.96
CA MET A 221 -1.34 -13.61 -5.75
C MET A 221 -2.23 -12.63 -4.99
N ALA A 222 -2.76 -11.60 -5.66
CA ALA A 222 -3.64 -10.59 -5.09
C ALA A 222 -4.93 -11.18 -4.49
N ALA A 223 -5.56 -12.11 -5.20
CA ALA A 223 -6.78 -12.78 -4.73
C ALA A 223 -6.51 -13.70 -3.52
N GLY A 224 -5.32 -14.30 -3.44
CA GLY A 224 -4.91 -15.12 -2.31
C GLY A 224 -4.36 -14.34 -1.13
N PHE A 225 -3.93 -13.10 -1.32
CA PHE A 225 -3.32 -12.28 -0.28
C PHE A 225 -4.39 -11.67 0.61
N VAL A 226 -4.43 -12.08 1.88
CA VAL A 226 -5.46 -11.62 2.82
C VAL A 226 -5.08 -10.23 3.34
N ASP A 227 -6.00 -9.26 3.23
CA ASP A 227 -5.78 -7.91 3.78
C ASP A 227 -5.61 -7.94 5.30
N PHE A 228 -4.72 -7.09 5.83
CA PHE A 228 -4.46 -7.02 7.27
C PHE A 228 -5.71 -6.70 8.09
N ALA A 229 -6.68 -6.03 7.51
CA ALA A 229 -7.96 -5.76 8.18
C ALA A 229 -8.68 -7.04 8.62
N LEU A 230 -8.62 -8.13 7.83
CA LEU A 230 -9.19 -9.43 8.21
C LEU A 230 -8.35 -10.14 9.27
N ILE A 231 -7.01 -9.99 9.25
CA ILE A 231 -6.13 -10.50 10.31
C ILE A 231 -6.43 -9.78 11.62
N ALA A 232 -6.52 -8.45 11.60
CA ALA A 232 -6.83 -7.63 12.77
C ALA A 232 -8.22 -7.95 13.33
N PHE A 233 -9.22 -8.14 12.46
CA PHE A 233 -10.57 -8.55 12.85
C PHE A 233 -10.56 -9.92 13.53
N ARG A 234 -9.91 -10.92 12.94
CA ARG A 234 -9.78 -12.26 13.54
C ARG A 234 -9.10 -12.21 14.91
N PHE A 235 -7.98 -11.47 15.00
CA PHE A 235 -7.23 -11.39 16.26
C PHE A 235 -8.05 -10.76 17.38
N GLN A 236 -8.84 -9.74 17.05
CA GLN A 236 -9.73 -9.09 18.01
C GLN A 236 -10.95 -9.97 18.34
N ARG A 237 -11.62 -10.56 17.35
CA ARG A 237 -12.81 -11.41 17.52
C ARG A 237 -12.52 -12.66 18.35
N ASP A 238 -11.41 -13.33 18.04
CA ASP A 238 -11.03 -14.61 18.65
C ASP A 238 -10.10 -14.42 19.87
N HIS A 239 -9.95 -13.17 20.36
CA HIS A 239 -9.12 -12.80 21.51
C HIS A 239 -7.66 -13.28 21.44
N VAL A 240 -7.10 -13.34 20.22
CA VAL A 240 -5.70 -13.75 19.99
C VAL A 240 -4.73 -12.68 20.46
N ALA A 241 -5.09 -11.41 20.25
CA ALA A 241 -4.32 -10.25 20.68
C ALA A 241 -5.24 -9.07 21.00
N GLY A 242 -4.87 -8.27 21.99
CA GLY A 242 -5.54 -7.00 22.25
C GLY A 242 -5.23 -5.96 21.15
N VAL A 243 -6.09 -4.95 21.03
CA VAL A 243 -6.02 -3.95 19.92
C VAL A 243 -4.66 -3.25 19.84
N ALA A 244 -4.08 -2.88 20.97
CA ALA A 244 -2.74 -2.28 21.00
C ALA A 244 -1.68 -3.25 20.48
N ALA A 245 -1.76 -4.55 20.86
CA ALA A 245 -0.84 -5.57 20.36
C ALA A 245 -1.02 -5.83 18.86
N ILE A 246 -2.25 -5.78 18.33
CA ILE A 246 -2.53 -5.87 16.89
C ILE A 246 -1.80 -4.75 16.13
N SER A 247 -1.83 -3.52 16.65
CA SER A 247 -1.11 -2.40 16.05
C SER A 247 0.41 -2.59 16.08
N VAL A 248 0.96 -3.13 17.17
CA VAL A 248 2.40 -3.49 17.25
C VAL A 248 2.74 -4.58 16.24
N LEU A 249 1.90 -5.60 16.10
CA LEU A 249 2.10 -6.68 15.12
C LEU A 249 2.08 -6.13 13.68
N PHE A 250 1.24 -5.16 13.40
CA PHE A 250 1.27 -4.47 12.09
C PHE A 250 2.58 -3.70 11.89
N ALA A 251 3.09 -3.01 12.93
CA ALA A 251 4.42 -2.37 12.87
C ALA A 251 5.53 -3.39 12.59
N VAL A 252 5.46 -4.59 13.19
CA VAL A 252 6.39 -5.69 12.90
C VAL A 252 6.31 -6.10 11.44
N ALA A 253 5.11 -6.28 10.89
CA ALA A 253 4.94 -6.61 9.47
C ALA A 253 5.52 -5.54 8.54
N MET A 254 5.30 -4.25 8.84
CA MET A 254 5.87 -3.15 8.07
C MET A 254 7.40 -3.09 8.19
N GLY A 255 7.94 -3.32 9.38
CA GLY A 255 9.38 -3.42 9.60
C GLY A 255 10.01 -4.59 8.82
N VAL A 256 9.35 -5.76 8.80
CA VAL A 256 9.78 -6.90 7.98
C VAL A 256 9.74 -6.56 6.49
N SER A 257 8.66 -5.93 6.02
CA SER A 257 8.54 -5.49 4.62
C SER A 257 9.65 -4.49 4.25
N ALA A 258 9.95 -3.52 5.13
CA ALA A 258 10.99 -2.52 4.94
C ALA A 258 12.38 -3.15 4.73
N VAL A 259 12.67 -4.25 5.43
CA VAL A 259 13.94 -4.98 5.30
C VAL A 259 13.90 -5.96 4.14
N ALA A 260 12.79 -6.67 3.96
CA ALA A 260 12.64 -7.69 2.92
C ALA A 260 12.67 -7.10 1.51
N SER A 261 12.03 -5.94 1.28
CA SER A 261 11.93 -5.33 -0.06
C SER A 261 13.29 -5.06 -0.72
N PRO A 262 14.27 -4.39 -0.08
CA PRO A 262 15.59 -4.18 -0.69
C PRO A 262 16.38 -5.49 -0.85
N ILE A 263 16.25 -6.43 0.08
CA ILE A 263 16.93 -7.74 0.01
C ILE A 263 16.38 -8.55 -1.17
N LEU A 264 15.06 -8.64 -1.29
CA LEU A 264 14.42 -9.36 -2.38
C LEU A 264 14.69 -8.71 -3.73
N GLY A 265 14.68 -7.37 -3.81
CA GLY A 265 15.04 -6.63 -5.01
C GLY A 265 16.47 -6.92 -5.45
N TRP A 266 17.43 -6.87 -4.52
CA TRP A 266 18.84 -7.17 -4.80
C TRP A 266 19.05 -8.64 -5.21
N LEU A 267 18.36 -9.58 -4.57
CA LEU A 267 18.39 -10.99 -4.96
C LEU A 267 17.80 -11.20 -6.36
N PHE A 268 16.68 -10.51 -6.66
CA PHE A 268 16.04 -10.58 -7.99
C PHE A 268 16.97 -10.08 -9.09
N ASP A 269 17.71 -9.01 -8.85
CA ASP A 269 18.69 -8.48 -9.82
C ASP A 269 19.84 -9.47 -10.12
N ARG A 270 20.17 -10.34 -9.15
CA ARG A 270 21.26 -11.32 -9.29
C ARG A 270 20.82 -12.70 -9.76
N VAL A 271 19.71 -13.18 -9.23
CA VAL A 271 19.25 -14.57 -9.43
C VAL A 271 18.07 -14.63 -10.40
N GLY A 272 17.30 -13.53 -10.50
CA GLY A 272 16.11 -13.44 -11.36
C GLY A 272 14.87 -14.08 -10.75
N LYS A 273 14.01 -14.64 -11.61
CA LYS A 273 12.68 -15.15 -11.27
C LYS A 273 12.60 -16.20 -10.15
N PRO A 274 13.58 -17.11 -9.92
CA PRO A 274 13.52 -18.05 -8.81
C PRO A 274 13.30 -17.39 -7.44
N VAL A 275 13.75 -16.14 -7.27
CA VAL A 275 13.55 -15.37 -6.03
C VAL A 275 12.05 -15.13 -5.77
N ILE A 276 11.28 -14.83 -6.83
CA ILE A 276 9.83 -14.62 -6.72
C ILE A 276 9.15 -15.91 -6.25
N VAL A 277 9.51 -17.05 -6.84
CA VAL A 277 8.94 -18.36 -6.48
C VAL A 277 9.16 -18.68 -5.00
N VAL A 278 10.40 -18.52 -4.52
CA VAL A 278 10.75 -18.77 -3.12
C VAL A 278 10.02 -17.79 -2.19
N ALA A 279 10.00 -16.51 -2.54
CA ALA A 279 9.35 -15.48 -1.72
C ALA A 279 7.83 -15.68 -1.62
N ILE A 280 7.15 -16.06 -2.71
CA ILE A 280 5.72 -16.41 -2.70
C ILE A 280 5.48 -17.68 -1.86
N ALA A 281 6.31 -18.71 -2.00
CA ALA A 281 6.17 -19.92 -1.20
C ALA A 281 6.30 -19.63 0.30
N ILE A 282 7.23 -18.76 0.70
CA ILE A 282 7.38 -18.30 2.09
C ILE A 282 6.15 -17.49 2.52
N ALA A 283 5.71 -16.52 1.72
CA ALA A 283 4.57 -15.66 2.02
C ALA A 283 3.25 -16.45 2.11
N SER A 284 3.09 -17.55 1.36
CA SER A 284 1.88 -18.38 1.39
C SER A 284 1.63 -19.06 2.74
N ALA A 285 2.67 -19.19 3.59
CA ALA A 285 2.54 -19.68 4.95
C ALA A 285 1.95 -18.62 5.93
N ALA A 286 1.85 -17.37 5.51
CA ALA A 286 1.33 -16.29 6.37
C ALA A 286 -0.10 -16.56 6.84
N ALA A 287 -1.02 -16.91 5.93
CA ALA A 287 -2.42 -17.13 6.28
C ALA A 287 -2.63 -18.34 7.21
N PRO A 288 -2.09 -19.54 6.96
CA PRO A 288 -2.20 -20.65 7.92
C PRO A 288 -1.70 -20.27 9.31
N LEU A 289 -0.54 -19.64 9.41
CA LEU A 289 0.05 -19.28 10.69
C LEU A 289 -0.72 -18.17 11.39
N ALA A 290 -1.17 -17.14 10.67
CA ALA A 290 -1.94 -16.04 11.25
C ALA A 290 -3.36 -16.43 11.62
N PHE A 291 -4.03 -17.33 10.87
CA PHE A 291 -5.43 -17.66 11.07
C PHE A 291 -5.67 -18.95 11.88
N LEU A 292 -4.72 -19.87 11.91
CA LEU A 292 -4.84 -21.12 12.69
C LEU A 292 -3.92 -21.13 13.92
N GLY A 293 -2.88 -20.28 13.92
CA GLY A 293 -1.94 -20.16 15.02
C GLY A 293 -2.42 -19.23 16.14
N SER A 294 -1.69 -19.31 17.26
CA SER A 294 -1.80 -18.39 18.40
C SER A 294 -0.39 -18.03 18.90
N GLY A 295 -0.26 -16.98 19.70
CA GLY A 295 1.02 -16.55 20.27
C GLY A 295 2.11 -16.37 19.22
N ALA A 296 3.24 -17.09 19.36
CA ALA A 296 4.39 -17.00 18.46
C ALA A 296 4.05 -17.39 17.01
N TRP A 297 3.18 -18.38 16.79
CA TRP A 297 2.79 -18.79 15.44
C TRP A 297 2.00 -17.70 14.71
N ALA A 298 1.04 -17.06 15.40
CA ALA A 298 0.30 -15.95 14.84
C ALA A 298 1.21 -14.75 14.52
N THR A 299 2.16 -14.44 15.41
CA THR A 299 3.17 -13.40 15.20
C THR A 299 4.05 -13.71 13.98
N THR A 300 4.51 -14.97 13.84
CA THR A 300 5.28 -15.41 12.68
C THR A 300 4.45 -15.27 11.39
N GLY A 301 3.17 -15.63 11.41
CA GLY A 301 2.26 -15.43 10.28
C GLY A 301 2.16 -13.98 9.85
N VAL A 302 2.07 -13.05 10.81
CA VAL A 302 2.07 -11.60 10.53
C VAL A 302 3.41 -11.12 9.97
N ALA A 303 4.53 -11.62 10.47
CA ALA A 303 5.85 -11.30 9.93
C ALA A 303 6.00 -11.78 8.47
N LEU A 304 5.54 -13.01 8.16
CA LEU A 304 5.53 -13.55 6.79
C LEU A 304 4.56 -12.80 5.88
N TRP A 305 3.46 -12.27 6.42
CA TRP A 305 2.59 -11.35 5.69
C TRP A 305 3.34 -10.09 5.24
N GLY A 306 4.24 -9.56 6.09
CA GLY A 306 5.14 -8.47 5.72
C GLY A 306 6.09 -8.82 4.57
N VAL A 307 6.56 -10.08 4.48
CA VAL A 307 7.31 -10.56 3.31
C VAL A 307 6.43 -10.56 2.06
N GLY A 308 5.15 -10.94 2.18
CA GLY A 308 4.17 -10.86 1.08
C GLY A 308 4.00 -9.45 0.52
N ILE A 309 3.90 -8.43 1.39
CA ILE A 309 3.90 -7.02 0.98
C ILE A 309 5.16 -6.66 0.19
N ALA A 310 6.34 -7.12 0.64
CA ALA A 310 7.59 -6.88 -0.08
C ALA A 310 7.62 -7.55 -1.47
N VAL A 311 7.00 -8.72 -1.63
CA VAL A 311 6.83 -9.37 -2.95
C VAL A 311 5.98 -8.51 -3.87
N GLU A 312 4.83 -8.01 -3.38
CA GLU A 312 3.91 -7.20 -4.17
C GLU A 312 4.52 -5.86 -4.59
N ASP A 313 5.09 -5.14 -3.63
CA ASP A 313 5.58 -3.78 -3.86
C ASP A 313 6.91 -3.73 -4.64
N ALA A 314 7.76 -4.75 -4.52
CA ALA A 314 9.07 -4.75 -5.15
C ALA A 314 9.18 -5.74 -6.32
N LEU A 315 8.89 -7.04 -6.09
CA LEU A 315 9.21 -8.07 -7.06
C LEU A 315 8.24 -8.11 -8.23
N LEU A 316 6.91 -8.05 -7.98
CA LEU A 316 5.91 -8.12 -9.04
C LEU A 316 5.99 -6.92 -9.97
N LEU A 317 6.18 -5.71 -9.43
CA LEU A 317 6.35 -4.50 -10.22
C LEU A 317 7.66 -4.52 -11.03
N ALA A 318 8.77 -5.00 -10.43
CA ALA A 318 10.04 -5.17 -11.13
C ALA A 318 9.90 -6.16 -12.30
N LEU A 319 9.23 -7.30 -12.08
CA LEU A 319 9.01 -8.30 -13.12
C LEU A 319 8.16 -7.75 -14.29
N VAL A 320 7.03 -7.11 -13.99
CA VAL A 320 6.17 -6.49 -15.02
C VAL A 320 6.95 -5.42 -15.79
N ALA A 321 7.82 -4.65 -15.12
CA ALA A 321 8.66 -3.66 -15.77
C ALA A 321 9.61 -4.24 -16.84
N THR A 322 9.97 -5.52 -16.76
CA THR A 322 10.86 -6.18 -17.75
C THR A 322 10.23 -6.33 -19.12
N VAL A 323 8.91 -6.42 -19.21
CA VAL A 323 8.15 -6.67 -20.45
C VAL A 323 7.53 -5.39 -21.04
N ILE A 324 7.65 -4.26 -20.35
CA ILE A 324 7.08 -2.96 -20.78
C ILE A 324 8.15 -2.10 -21.47
N VAL A 325 7.80 -1.48 -22.59
CA VAL A 325 8.66 -0.49 -23.26
C VAL A 325 8.69 0.82 -22.47
N LYS A 326 9.87 1.42 -22.31
CA LYS A 326 10.11 2.61 -21.44
C LYS A 326 9.12 3.78 -21.64
N ARG A 327 8.56 3.96 -22.85
CA ARG A 327 7.71 5.10 -23.24
C ARG A 327 6.23 5.03 -22.84
N ARG A 328 5.70 3.83 -22.45
CA ARG A 328 4.27 3.66 -22.08
C ARG A 328 4.06 2.92 -20.76
N LYS A 329 5.00 3.04 -19.86
CA LYS A 329 4.95 2.35 -18.56
C LYS A 329 3.66 2.65 -17.79
N ALA A 330 3.22 3.90 -17.74
CA ALA A 330 2.08 4.31 -16.91
C ALA A 330 0.75 3.63 -17.33
N ALA A 331 0.43 3.57 -18.62
CA ALA A 331 -0.82 2.95 -19.09
C ALA A 331 -0.85 1.44 -18.84
N ILE A 332 0.29 0.76 -19.02
CA ILE A 332 0.38 -0.70 -18.82
C ILE A 332 0.44 -1.05 -17.33
N PHE A 333 1.14 -0.28 -16.53
CA PHE A 333 1.05 -0.43 -15.07
C PHE A 333 -0.38 -0.15 -14.58
N GLY A 334 -1.09 0.84 -15.14
CA GLY A 334 -2.50 1.08 -14.83
C GLY A 334 -3.41 -0.11 -15.19
N LEU A 335 -3.16 -0.78 -16.32
CA LEU A 335 -3.88 -2.00 -16.68
C LEU A 335 -3.55 -3.15 -15.71
N TYR A 336 -2.27 -3.34 -15.37
CA TYR A 336 -1.84 -4.31 -14.38
C TYR A 336 -2.48 -4.04 -13.01
N ASP A 337 -2.42 -2.79 -12.53
CA ASP A 337 -3.00 -2.35 -11.27
C ASP A 337 -4.53 -2.59 -11.23
N LEU A 338 -5.23 -2.37 -12.36
CA LEU A 338 -6.67 -2.63 -12.43
C LEU A 338 -6.97 -4.13 -12.32
N ILE A 339 -6.24 -4.99 -13.06
CA ILE A 339 -6.39 -6.45 -12.98
C ILE A 339 -6.10 -6.92 -11.55
N PHE A 340 -5.02 -6.43 -10.97
CA PHE A 340 -4.60 -6.73 -9.60
C PHE A 340 -5.66 -6.28 -8.58
N GLY A 341 -6.18 -5.06 -8.70
CA GLY A 341 -7.21 -4.51 -7.83
C GLY A 341 -8.54 -5.25 -7.88
N VAL A 342 -8.99 -5.67 -9.10
CA VAL A 342 -10.20 -6.49 -9.26
C VAL A 342 -10.02 -7.85 -8.59
N ALA A 343 -8.86 -8.48 -8.78
CA ALA A 343 -8.54 -9.76 -8.16
C ALA A 343 -8.44 -9.64 -6.63
N TRP A 344 -7.82 -8.57 -6.13
CA TRP A 344 -7.75 -8.27 -4.70
C TRP A 344 -9.13 -8.09 -4.08
N PHE A 345 -10.01 -7.30 -4.74
CA PHE A 345 -11.39 -7.11 -4.27
C PHE A 345 -12.16 -8.42 -4.18
N ALA A 346 -12.13 -9.22 -5.24
CA ALA A 346 -12.81 -10.51 -5.27
C ALA A 346 -12.25 -11.46 -4.19
N GLY A 347 -10.92 -11.53 -4.08
CA GLY A 347 -10.22 -12.36 -3.11
C GLY A 347 -10.48 -11.94 -1.66
N SER A 348 -10.35 -10.65 -1.34
CA SER A 348 -10.62 -10.11 0.00
C SER A 348 -12.07 -10.29 0.42
N THR A 349 -13.02 -10.08 -0.50
CA THR A 349 -14.44 -10.32 -0.22
C THR A 349 -14.70 -11.79 0.09
N LEU A 350 -14.17 -12.70 -0.75
CA LEU A 350 -14.32 -14.15 -0.53
C LEU A 350 -13.60 -14.60 0.74
N ALA A 351 -12.39 -14.09 1.00
CA ALA A 351 -11.65 -14.35 2.24
C ALA A 351 -12.46 -13.93 3.47
N GLY A 352 -13.12 -12.77 3.43
CA GLY A 352 -14.03 -12.33 4.51
C GLY A 352 -15.21 -13.26 4.72
N VAL A 353 -15.88 -13.71 3.64
CA VAL A 353 -16.97 -14.69 3.71
C VAL A 353 -16.48 -16.03 4.28
N LEU A 354 -15.30 -16.48 3.87
CA LEU A 354 -14.70 -17.70 4.39
C LEU A 354 -14.35 -17.56 5.88
N LEU A 355 -13.82 -16.40 6.28
CA LEU A 355 -13.50 -16.14 7.69
C LEU A 355 -14.72 -16.21 8.61
N ASP A 356 -15.88 -15.74 8.12
CA ASP A 356 -17.14 -15.83 8.88
C ASP A 356 -17.64 -17.27 9.04
N ARG A 357 -17.23 -18.18 8.13
CA ARG A 357 -17.66 -19.58 8.14
C ARG A 357 -16.60 -20.54 8.71
N SER A 358 -15.34 -20.37 8.31
CA SER A 358 -14.24 -21.27 8.67
C SER A 358 -12.88 -20.63 8.42
N THR A 359 -12.11 -20.40 9.48
CA THR A 359 -10.72 -19.94 9.39
C THR A 359 -9.84 -20.93 8.63
N VAL A 360 -10.12 -22.23 8.71
CA VAL A 360 -9.42 -23.28 7.97
C VAL A 360 -9.65 -23.11 6.46
N ALA A 361 -10.90 -22.89 6.05
CA ALA A 361 -11.23 -22.69 4.63
C ALA A 361 -10.54 -21.44 4.07
N LEU A 362 -10.50 -20.36 4.84
CA LEU A 362 -9.74 -19.15 4.46
C LEU A 362 -8.25 -19.44 4.30
N ALA A 363 -7.63 -20.12 5.27
CA ALA A 363 -6.21 -20.44 5.23
C ALA A 363 -5.86 -21.30 4.00
N ILE A 364 -6.66 -22.33 3.70
CA ILE A 364 -6.51 -23.17 2.50
C ILE A 364 -6.67 -22.33 1.22
N PHE A 365 -7.72 -21.51 1.13
CA PHE A 365 -7.99 -20.65 -0.02
C PHE A 365 -6.81 -19.72 -0.31
N SER A 366 -6.33 -18.99 0.71
CA SER A 366 -5.22 -18.07 0.58
C SER A 366 -3.94 -18.78 0.12
N THR A 367 -3.58 -19.88 0.79
CA THR A 367 -2.36 -20.64 0.46
C THR A 367 -2.42 -21.22 -0.95
N LEU A 368 -3.53 -21.85 -1.34
CA LEU A 368 -3.66 -22.47 -2.66
C LEU A 368 -3.57 -21.44 -3.78
N LEU A 369 -4.21 -20.28 -3.68
CA LEU A 369 -4.15 -19.24 -4.71
C LEU A 369 -2.73 -18.66 -4.84
N GLN A 370 -2.05 -18.39 -3.73
CA GLN A 370 -0.67 -17.91 -3.78
C GLN A 370 0.27 -18.93 -4.40
N LEU A 371 0.16 -20.22 -4.04
CA LEU A 371 0.97 -21.28 -4.65
C LEU A 371 0.60 -21.49 -6.13
N ALA A 372 -0.68 -21.39 -6.51
CA ALA A 372 -1.14 -21.47 -7.89
C ALA A 372 -0.63 -20.30 -8.76
N ALA A 373 -0.19 -19.19 -8.17
CA ALA A 373 0.44 -18.09 -8.88
C ALA A 373 1.87 -18.45 -9.38
N ILE A 374 2.57 -19.34 -8.68
CA ILE A 374 3.99 -19.66 -8.93
C ILE A 374 4.29 -20.04 -10.39
N PRO A 375 3.53 -20.95 -11.05
CA PRO A 375 3.81 -21.36 -12.44
C PRO A 375 3.80 -20.20 -13.44
N PHE A 376 3.12 -19.11 -13.13
CA PHE A 376 3.03 -17.95 -14.01
C PHE A 376 4.28 -17.05 -13.98
N PHE A 377 5.16 -17.26 -13.01
CA PHE A 377 6.41 -16.51 -12.86
C PHE A 377 7.66 -17.27 -13.32
N ILE A 378 7.51 -18.52 -13.64
CA ILE A 378 8.57 -19.35 -14.24
C ILE A 378 8.57 -19.18 -15.75
#